data_0b8aa394bffe86fe50e13768dc03116e
#
_entry.id   0b8aa394bffe86fe50e13768dc03116e
#
_cell.length_a   1.000
_cell.length_b   1.000
_cell.length_c   1.000
_cell.angle_alpha   90.00
_cell.angle_beta   90.00
_cell.angle_gamma   90.00
#
_symmetry.space_group_name_H-M   'P 1'
#
loop_
_entity.id
_entity.type
_entity.pdbx_description
1 polymer ?
#
loop_
_entity_poly.entity_id
_entity_poly.type
_entity_poly.pdbx_seq_one_letter_code
_entity_poly.pdbx_strand_id
1 'polypeptide(L)'
;MNEIQQEIVPITGDDLFIILNYPNANFDYPIHCHPEYEINLVMKTRGVRVVGDSEEFFGDMDMVMTGPNLPHVWKSDMVTNHVITIQFSSELLNYHIINKRLFMPIRQMLVDSMQGLQFYGADAERIKDEIIELTRMQGFHTATKFLNILNLMAHANRRKLV
;
A
#
# COMPACT_ATOMS: atom_id res chain seq x y z
N MET A 1 -5.67 23.46 -11.45
CA MET A 1 -4.95 22.19 -11.28
C MET A 1 -4.42 22.13 -9.86
N ASN A 2 -4.79 21.12 -9.10
CA ASN A 2 -4.17 20.92 -7.79
C ASN A 2 -2.73 20.47 -8.01
N GLU A 3 -1.79 21.19 -7.44
CA GLU A 3 -0.38 20.83 -7.49
C GLU A 3 -0.15 19.53 -6.73
N ILE A 4 0.58 18.58 -7.34
CA ILE A 4 0.96 17.32 -6.70
C ILE A 4 2.07 17.61 -5.71
N GLN A 5 1.85 17.28 -4.44
CA GLN A 5 2.84 17.50 -3.40
C GLN A 5 3.80 16.31 -3.28
N GLN A 6 5.07 16.63 -3.03
CA GLN A 6 6.05 15.62 -2.67
C GLN A 6 5.98 15.36 -1.16
N GLU A 7 5.59 14.14 -0.77
CA GLU A 7 5.58 13.73 0.62
C GLU A 7 6.95 13.21 1.04
N ILE A 8 7.36 13.53 2.27
CA ILE A 8 8.54 12.94 2.90
C ILE A 8 8.09 11.81 3.80
N VAL A 9 8.39 10.58 3.42
CA VAL A 9 8.06 9.37 4.18
C VAL A 9 9.09 9.17 5.30
N PRO A 10 8.69 8.87 6.55
CA PRO A 10 9.59 8.73 7.69
C PRO A 10 10.34 7.38 7.72
N ILE A 11 10.71 6.84 6.57
CA ILE A 11 11.52 5.63 6.43
C ILE A 11 13.01 5.98 6.38
N THR A 12 13.85 5.14 6.96
CA THR A 12 15.31 5.28 6.92
C THR A 12 15.96 4.11 6.17
N GLY A 13 17.27 4.22 5.87
CA GLY A 13 18.03 3.14 5.22
C GLY A 13 18.13 1.86 6.06
N ASP A 14 17.84 1.93 7.36
CA ASP A 14 17.86 0.77 8.26
C ASP A 14 16.52 0.02 8.31
N ASP A 15 15.46 0.59 7.73
CA ASP A 15 14.13 0.00 7.75
C ASP A 15 13.91 -0.90 6.53
N LEU A 16 13.43 -2.13 6.75
CA LEU A 16 12.89 -2.95 5.67
C LEU A 16 11.55 -2.40 5.18
N PHE A 17 10.72 -1.97 6.11
CA PHE A 17 9.45 -1.28 5.88
C PHE A 17 9.07 -0.49 7.13
N ILE A 18 8.12 0.41 6.99
CA ILE A 18 7.41 1.03 8.11
C ILE A 18 5.91 0.76 7.98
N ILE A 19 5.24 0.71 9.12
CA ILE A 19 3.78 0.55 9.17
C ILE A 19 3.19 1.66 10.03
N LEU A 20 2.19 2.34 9.46
CA LEU A 20 1.47 3.43 10.10
C LEU A 20 0.03 2.99 10.32
N ASN A 21 -0.43 3.05 11.55
CA ASN A 21 -1.76 2.59 11.95
C ASN A 21 -2.55 3.76 12.54
N TYR A 22 -3.54 4.26 11.79
CA TYR A 22 -4.31 5.43 12.13
C TYR A 22 -5.80 5.09 12.27
N PRO A 23 -6.30 4.84 13.49
CA PRO A 23 -7.73 4.87 13.73
C PRO A 23 -8.22 6.32 13.60
N ASN A 24 -9.28 6.55 12.81
CA ASN A 24 -9.85 7.88 12.59
C ASN A 24 -8.84 8.89 11.99
N ALA A 25 -8.17 8.50 10.91
CA ALA A 25 -7.30 9.39 10.15
C ALA A 25 -8.07 10.58 9.56
N ASN A 26 -7.39 11.72 9.41
CA ASN A 26 -7.90 12.86 8.65
C ASN A 26 -7.63 12.65 7.15
N PHE A 27 -8.66 12.89 6.32
CA PHE A 27 -8.54 12.86 4.85
C PHE A 27 -8.45 14.27 4.26
N ASP A 28 -7.64 15.12 4.86
CA ASP A 28 -7.42 16.50 4.43
C ASP A 28 -6.13 16.70 3.62
N TYR A 29 -5.50 15.59 3.23
CA TYR A 29 -4.30 15.62 2.43
C TYR A 29 -4.58 15.99 0.98
N PRO A 30 -3.72 16.81 0.35
CA PRO A 30 -3.73 16.97 -1.10
C PRO A 30 -3.22 15.72 -1.81
N ILE A 31 -3.43 15.66 -3.12
CA ILE A 31 -2.79 14.64 -3.94
C ILE A 31 -1.27 14.75 -3.80
N HIS A 32 -0.62 13.62 -3.54
CA HIS A 32 0.81 13.57 -3.24
C HIS A 32 1.48 12.36 -3.89
N CYS A 33 2.81 12.37 -3.91
CA CYS A 33 3.62 11.23 -4.32
C CYS A 33 4.91 11.17 -3.49
N HIS A 34 5.55 10.03 -3.49
CA HIS A 34 6.82 9.77 -2.81
C HIS A 34 7.58 8.62 -3.50
N PRO A 35 8.91 8.49 -3.31
CA PRO A 35 9.71 7.48 -4.01
C PRO A 35 9.56 6.06 -3.47
N GLU A 36 8.86 5.84 -2.39
CA GLU A 36 8.62 4.52 -1.80
C GLU A 36 7.44 3.81 -2.47
N TYR A 37 7.41 2.48 -2.36
CA TYR A 37 6.18 1.70 -2.54
C TYR A 37 5.26 1.94 -1.35
N GLU A 38 3.96 1.90 -1.59
CA GLU A 38 2.97 2.01 -0.53
C GLU A 38 1.86 0.99 -0.70
N ILE A 39 1.49 0.32 0.40
CA ILE A 39 0.26 -0.46 0.51
C ILE A 39 -0.67 0.33 1.43
N ASN A 40 -1.81 0.74 0.92
CA ASN A 40 -2.79 1.49 1.66
C ASN A 40 -4.06 0.65 1.87
N LEU A 41 -4.39 0.41 3.13
CA LEU A 41 -5.59 -0.30 3.55
C LEU A 41 -6.51 0.70 4.26
N VAL A 42 -7.57 1.10 3.58
CA VAL A 42 -8.58 2.04 4.09
C VAL A 42 -9.84 1.28 4.44
N MET A 43 -10.27 1.36 5.70
CA MET A 43 -11.38 0.60 6.25
C MET A 43 -12.40 1.48 6.95
N LYS A 44 -13.64 0.98 7.06
CA LYS A 44 -14.74 1.60 7.84
C LYS A 44 -15.11 3.00 7.35
N THR A 45 -14.92 3.28 6.10
CA THR A 45 -15.25 4.56 5.46
C THR A 45 -15.55 4.35 3.99
N ARG A 46 -16.03 5.39 3.35
CA ARG A 46 -16.32 5.46 1.90
C ARG A 46 -15.89 6.81 1.40
N GLY A 47 -15.56 6.89 0.14
CA GLY A 47 -15.16 8.16 -0.45
C GLY A 47 -14.69 8.02 -1.88
N VAL A 48 -13.80 8.92 -2.26
CA VAL A 48 -13.18 8.96 -3.58
C VAL A 48 -11.67 8.71 -3.44
N ARG A 49 -11.17 7.85 -4.28
CA ARG A 49 -9.74 7.60 -4.42
C ARG A 49 -9.26 8.09 -5.78
N VAL A 50 -8.15 8.80 -5.79
CA VAL A 50 -7.41 9.17 -7.01
C VAL A 50 -6.07 8.46 -6.98
N VAL A 51 -5.74 7.74 -8.05
CA VAL A 51 -4.42 7.12 -8.29
C VAL A 51 -4.04 7.40 -9.73
N GLY A 52 -2.95 8.14 -9.93
CA GLY A 52 -2.59 8.64 -11.26
C GLY A 52 -3.71 9.49 -11.86
N ASP A 53 -4.24 9.07 -13.00
CA ASP A 53 -5.39 9.70 -13.66
C ASP A 53 -6.72 8.95 -13.44
N SER A 54 -6.69 7.91 -12.60
CA SER A 54 -7.90 7.15 -12.22
C SER A 54 -8.56 7.79 -11.01
N GLU A 55 -9.84 8.14 -11.14
CA GLU A 55 -10.67 8.61 -10.04
C GLU A 55 -11.88 7.68 -9.87
N GLU A 56 -12.01 7.06 -8.71
CA GLU A 56 -13.06 6.08 -8.45
C GLU A 56 -13.61 6.20 -7.04
N PHE A 57 -14.88 5.84 -6.86
CA PHE A 57 -15.46 5.64 -5.54
C PHE A 57 -14.94 4.35 -4.92
N PHE A 58 -14.70 4.37 -3.61
CA PHE A 58 -14.38 3.18 -2.83
C PHE A 58 -15.40 2.97 -1.71
N GLY A 59 -15.62 1.71 -1.36
CA GLY A 59 -16.55 1.30 -0.29
C GLY A 59 -15.85 1.05 1.05
N ASP A 60 -16.45 0.19 1.86
CA ASP A 60 -16.08 -0.01 3.28
C ASP A 60 -14.66 -0.55 3.50
N MET A 61 -14.04 -1.12 2.49
CA MET A 61 -12.63 -1.51 2.47
C MET A 61 -12.04 -1.22 1.10
N ASP A 62 -10.93 -0.54 1.07
CA ASP A 62 -10.13 -0.31 -0.14
C ASP A 62 -8.68 -0.69 0.12
N MET A 63 -8.12 -1.56 -0.70
CA MET A 63 -6.73 -2.02 -0.58
C MET A 63 -6.02 -1.77 -1.90
N VAL A 64 -5.04 -0.88 -1.86
CA VAL A 64 -4.30 -0.46 -3.05
C VAL A 64 -2.79 -0.46 -2.79
N MET A 65 -2.02 -0.95 -3.75
CA MET A 65 -0.58 -0.76 -3.80
C MET A 65 -0.23 0.27 -4.86
N THR A 66 0.56 1.27 -4.50
CA THR A 66 1.13 2.25 -5.41
C THR A 66 2.64 2.08 -5.52
N GLY A 67 3.14 2.17 -6.74
CA GLY A 67 4.58 2.20 -7.00
C GLY A 67 5.21 3.57 -6.75
N PRO A 68 6.55 3.65 -6.81
CA PRO A 68 7.29 4.89 -6.61
C PRO A 68 6.78 6.04 -7.48
N ASN A 69 6.60 7.20 -6.86
CA ASN A 69 6.22 8.47 -7.49
C ASN A 69 4.87 8.46 -8.22
N LEU A 70 4.03 7.46 -8.00
CA LEU A 70 2.67 7.46 -8.54
C LEU A 70 1.79 8.36 -7.68
N PRO A 71 1.20 9.45 -8.24
CA PRO A 71 0.35 10.35 -7.46
C PRO A 71 -0.90 9.66 -6.94
N HIS A 72 -1.25 9.91 -5.68
CA HIS A 72 -2.42 9.29 -5.07
C HIS A 72 -3.00 10.13 -3.93
N VAL A 73 -4.28 9.90 -3.66
CA VAL A 73 -5.00 10.45 -2.48
C VAL A 73 -6.31 9.70 -2.26
N TRP A 74 -6.69 9.56 -0.99
CA TRP A 74 -8.03 9.13 -0.55
C TRP A 74 -8.75 10.31 0.09
N LYS A 75 -10.02 10.47 -0.21
CA LYS A 75 -10.88 11.52 0.36
C LYS A 75 -12.18 10.90 0.86
N SER A 76 -12.55 11.26 2.09
CA SER A 76 -13.81 10.86 2.71
C SER A 76 -14.32 11.99 3.60
N ASP A 77 -15.63 12.17 3.63
CA ASP A 77 -16.31 13.08 4.56
C ASP A 77 -16.67 12.42 5.90
N MET A 78 -16.42 11.12 6.01
CA MET A 78 -16.74 10.35 7.22
C MET A 78 -15.63 10.51 8.26
N VAL A 79 -16.06 10.75 9.51
CA VAL A 79 -15.14 10.86 10.65
C VAL A 79 -14.61 9.50 11.10
N THR A 80 -15.46 8.46 11.01
CA THR A 80 -15.09 7.10 11.40
C THR A 80 -14.35 6.41 10.25
N ASN A 81 -13.13 5.97 10.51
CA ASN A 81 -12.31 5.21 9.59
C ASN A 81 -11.18 4.49 10.31
N HIS A 82 -10.50 3.61 9.61
CA HIS A 82 -9.25 3.00 10.05
C HIS A 82 -8.33 2.86 8.84
N VAL A 83 -7.18 3.51 8.87
CA VAL A 83 -6.19 3.46 7.79
C VAL A 83 -4.91 2.81 8.30
N ILE A 84 -4.44 1.80 7.58
CA ILE A 84 -3.13 1.19 7.80
C ILE A 84 -2.33 1.35 6.51
N THR A 85 -1.14 1.94 6.63
CA THR A 85 -0.24 2.18 5.52
C THR A 85 1.07 1.47 5.75
N ILE A 86 1.52 0.68 4.79
CA ILE A 86 2.85 0.08 4.78
C ILE A 86 3.66 0.75 3.68
N GLN A 87 4.83 1.27 4.03
CA GLN A 87 5.74 1.92 3.08
C GLN A 87 7.10 1.23 3.12
N PHE A 88 7.71 1.04 1.96
CA PHE A 88 9.02 0.41 1.84
C PHE A 88 9.80 0.94 0.63
N SER A 89 11.12 0.85 0.75
CA SER A 89 12.03 1.47 -0.23
C SER A 89 11.90 0.84 -1.62
N SER A 90 11.98 1.68 -2.66
CA SER A 90 12.13 1.25 -4.05
C SER A 90 13.42 0.44 -4.28
N GLU A 91 14.41 0.54 -3.39
CA GLU A 91 15.64 -0.26 -3.45
C GLU A 91 15.41 -1.76 -3.23
N LEU A 92 14.23 -2.17 -2.76
CA LEU A 92 13.90 -3.59 -2.61
C LEU A 92 14.17 -4.38 -3.90
N LEU A 93 13.89 -3.80 -5.06
CA LEU A 93 14.15 -4.43 -6.37
C LEU A 93 15.66 -4.61 -6.67
N ASN A 94 16.53 -3.91 -5.96
CA ASN A 94 17.97 -3.99 -6.14
C ASN A 94 18.65 -5.06 -5.28
N TYR A 95 17.94 -5.66 -4.33
CA TYR A 95 18.49 -6.72 -3.51
C TYR A 95 18.56 -8.03 -4.32
N HIS A 96 19.67 -8.75 -4.20
CA HIS A 96 19.88 -10.00 -4.96
C HIS A 96 18.81 -11.05 -4.73
N ILE A 97 18.27 -11.11 -3.51
CA ILE A 97 17.23 -12.09 -3.14
C ILE A 97 15.96 -11.93 -4.01
N ILE A 98 15.60 -10.72 -4.39
CA ILE A 98 14.40 -10.45 -5.17
C ILE A 98 14.48 -11.01 -6.60
N ASN A 99 15.68 -11.32 -7.07
CA ASN A 99 15.94 -11.91 -8.38
C ASN A 99 15.91 -13.45 -8.36
N LYS A 100 15.77 -14.05 -7.19
CA LYS A 100 15.61 -15.50 -7.08
C LYS A 100 14.22 -15.93 -7.54
N ARG A 101 14.14 -17.13 -8.12
CA ARG A 101 12.90 -17.66 -8.73
C ARG A 101 11.70 -17.57 -7.80
N LEU A 102 11.87 -17.86 -6.51
CA LEU A 102 10.79 -17.82 -5.52
C LEU A 102 10.19 -16.42 -5.33
N PHE A 103 10.96 -15.37 -5.63
CA PHE A 103 10.52 -13.98 -5.49
C PHE A 103 9.98 -13.37 -6.79
N MET A 104 10.02 -14.10 -7.91
CA MET A 104 9.59 -13.55 -9.20
C MET A 104 8.15 -13.04 -9.22
N PRO A 105 7.16 -13.70 -8.58
CA PRO A 105 5.81 -13.17 -8.52
C PRO A 105 5.73 -11.83 -7.77
N ILE A 106 6.49 -11.69 -6.68
CA ILE A 106 6.58 -10.43 -5.92
C ILE A 106 7.22 -9.35 -6.80
N ARG A 107 8.33 -9.66 -7.46
CA ARG A 107 9.00 -8.74 -8.37
C ARG A 107 8.05 -8.23 -9.45
N GLN A 108 7.31 -9.12 -10.09
CA GLN A 108 6.35 -8.75 -11.13
C GLN A 108 5.24 -7.83 -10.57
N MET A 109 4.71 -8.15 -9.39
CA MET A 109 3.73 -7.30 -8.74
C MET A 109 4.27 -5.90 -8.45
N LEU A 110 5.51 -5.79 -7.99
CA LEU A 110 6.14 -4.48 -7.73
C LEU A 110 6.29 -3.68 -9.03
N VAL A 111 6.63 -4.31 -10.14
CA VAL A 111 6.65 -3.65 -11.45
C VAL A 111 5.26 -3.19 -11.85
N ASP A 112 4.25 -4.05 -11.70
CA ASP A 112 2.86 -3.74 -12.04
C ASP A 112 2.29 -2.60 -11.17
N SER A 113 2.77 -2.45 -9.93
CA SER A 113 2.29 -1.42 -9.00
C SER A 113 2.57 0.01 -9.47
N MET A 114 3.42 0.20 -10.46
CA MET A 114 3.60 1.49 -11.13
C MET A 114 2.32 2.00 -11.79
N GLN A 115 1.36 1.13 -12.03
CA GLN A 115 0.03 1.47 -12.55
C GLN A 115 -1.05 1.47 -11.46
N GLY A 116 -0.66 1.41 -10.18
CA GLY A 116 -1.60 1.22 -9.08
C GLY A 116 -2.33 -0.13 -9.17
N LEU A 117 -2.33 -0.87 -8.10
CA LEU A 117 -2.99 -2.18 -8.03
C LEU A 117 -4.05 -2.17 -6.95
N GLN A 118 -5.30 -2.39 -7.32
CA GLN A 118 -6.39 -2.62 -6.38
C GLN A 118 -6.58 -4.11 -6.15
N PHE A 119 -6.62 -4.51 -4.89
CA PHE A 119 -6.88 -5.88 -4.45
C PHE A 119 -8.34 -5.99 -3.98
N TYR A 120 -9.00 -7.10 -4.29
CA TYR A 120 -10.42 -7.26 -4.01
C TYR A 120 -10.80 -8.71 -3.69
N GLY A 121 -12.04 -8.89 -3.21
CA GLY A 121 -12.61 -10.19 -2.92
C GLY A 121 -12.05 -10.87 -1.67
N ALA A 122 -12.16 -12.18 -1.61
CA ALA A 122 -11.73 -12.98 -0.47
C ALA A 122 -10.22 -12.87 -0.20
N ASP A 123 -9.42 -12.71 -1.26
CA ASP A 123 -7.98 -12.52 -1.12
C ASP A 123 -7.66 -11.23 -0.36
N ALA A 124 -8.32 -10.12 -0.72
CA ALA A 124 -8.13 -8.85 -0.02
C ALA A 124 -8.55 -8.92 1.45
N GLU A 125 -9.64 -9.62 1.76
CA GLU A 125 -10.06 -9.85 3.16
C GLU A 125 -9.01 -10.63 3.96
N ARG A 126 -8.42 -11.66 3.37
CA ARG A 126 -7.35 -12.43 4.00
C ARG A 126 -6.10 -11.59 4.22
N ILE A 127 -5.69 -10.81 3.22
CA ILE A 127 -4.52 -9.92 3.32
C ILE A 127 -4.76 -8.85 4.38
N LYS A 128 -5.97 -8.31 4.47
CA LYS A 128 -6.36 -7.37 5.52
C LYS A 128 -6.07 -7.93 6.91
N ASP A 129 -6.47 -9.17 7.19
CA ASP A 129 -6.24 -9.80 8.49
C ASP A 129 -4.74 -9.94 8.80
N GLU A 130 -3.93 -10.29 7.81
CA GLU A 130 -2.48 -10.38 7.94
C GLU A 130 -1.83 -9.00 8.21
N ILE A 131 -2.31 -7.94 7.55
CA ILE A 131 -1.83 -6.57 7.78
C ILE A 131 -2.20 -6.10 9.19
N ILE A 132 -3.43 -6.36 9.65
CA ILE A 132 -3.85 -6.02 11.01
C ILE A 132 -2.98 -6.76 12.04
N GLU A 133 -2.70 -8.04 11.82
CA GLU A 133 -1.81 -8.80 12.70
C GLU A 133 -0.41 -8.18 12.75
N LEU A 134 0.14 -7.77 11.60
CA LEU A 134 1.45 -7.13 11.53
C LEU A 134 1.55 -5.88 12.42
N THR A 135 0.47 -5.10 12.57
CA THR A 135 0.46 -3.92 13.45
C THR A 135 0.71 -4.24 14.92
N ARG A 136 0.53 -5.49 15.33
CA ARG A 136 0.66 -5.96 16.72
C ARG A 136 1.98 -6.71 16.97
N MET A 137 2.78 -6.90 15.93
CA MET A 137 4.02 -7.68 15.99
C MET A 137 5.24 -6.79 16.18
N GLN A 138 6.32 -7.38 16.69
CA GLN A 138 7.61 -6.73 16.86
C GLN A 138 8.75 -7.69 16.52
N GLY A 139 9.92 -7.12 16.19
CA GLY A 139 11.14 -7.86 15.98
C GLY A 139 11.21 -8.58 14.63
N PHE A 140 12.09 -9.57 14.51
CA PHE A 140 12.40 -10.24 13.25
C PHE A 140 11.17 -10.88 12.56
N HIS A 141 10.21 -11.36 13.34
CA HIS A 141 8.98 -11.95 12.78
C HIS A 141 8.17 -10.97 11.92
N THR A 142 8.34 -9.66 12.13
CA THR A 142 7.72 -8.65 11.26
C THR A 142 8.26 -8.70 9.84
N ALA A 143 9.56 -9.02 9.67
CA ALA A 143 10.17 -9.18 8.34
C ALA A 143 9.56 -10.37 7.59
N THR A 144 9.42 -11.52 8.24
CA THR A 144 8.80 -12.70 7.62
C THR A 144 7.33 -12.49 7.33
N LYS A 145 6.59 -11.83 8.22
CA LYS A 145 5.18 -11.45 8.00
C LYS A 145 5.05 -10.50 6.82
N PHE A 146 5.88 -9.47 6.74
CA PHE A 146 5.88 -8.53 5.62
C PHE A 146 6.12 -9.22 4.28
N LEU A 147 7.14 -10.08 4.20
CA LEU A 147 7.42 -10.84 2.98
C LEU A 147 6.27 -11.79 2.62
N ASN A 148 5.63 -12.41 3.61
CA ASN A 148 4.46 -13.25 3.37
C ASN A 148 3.26 -12.44 2.86
N ILE A 149 3.03 -11.24 3.38
CA ILE A 149 2.01 -10.32 2.88
C ILE A 149 2.27 -10.00 1.40
N LEU A 150 3.49 -9.65 1.03
CA LEU A 150 3.85 -9.40 -0.36
C LEU A 150 3.60 -10.64 -1.23
N ASN A 151 3.91 -11.83 -0.72
CA ASN A 151 3.66 -13.08 -1.44
C ASN A 151 2.16 -13.35 -1.64
N LEU A 152 1.35 -13.15 -0.61
CA LEU A 152 -0.11 -13.27 -0.72
C LEU A 152 -0.68 -12.29 -1.74
N MET A 153 -0.23 -11.04 -1.69
CA MET A 153 -0.64 -10.00 -2.66
C MET A 153 -0.22 -10.35 -4.09
N ALA A 154 0.98 -10.92 -4.27
CA ALA A 154 1.48 -11.31 -5.58
C ALA A 154 0.60 -12.38 -6.26
N HIS A 155 -0.11 -13.20 -5.48
CA HIS A 155 -1.00 -14.27 -5.98
C HIS A 155 -2.50 -13.91 -5.87
N ALA A 156 -2.83 -12.74 -5.34
CA ALA A 156 -4.19 -12.32 -5.10
C ALA A 156 -4.88 -11.77 -6.34
N ASN A 157 -6.22 -11.81 -6.31
CA ASN A 157 -7.02 -11.11 -7.29
C ASN A 157 -6.78 -9.61 -7.21
N ARG A 158 -6.36 -9.02 -8.32
CA ARG A 158 -6.07 -7.60 -8.41
C ARG A 158 -6.32 -7.06 -9.81
N ARG A 159 -6.48 -5.75 -9.92
CA ARG A 159 -6.58 -5.04 -11.20
C ARG A 159 -5.71 -3.80 -11.19
N LYS A 160 -5.24 -3.39 -12.36
CA LYS A 160 -4.52 -2.13 -12.57
C LYS A 160 -5.51 -0.98 -12.58
N LEU A 161 -5.12 0.15 -12.03
CA LEU A 161 -5.94 1.36 -11.93
C LEU A 161 -5.65 2.35 -13.07
N VAL A 162 -4.41 2.37 -13.52
CA VAL A 162 -3.94 3.32 -14.54
C VAL A 162 -3.54 2.62 -15.84
#